data_5641be03307ba79ae41d79000b24c367
#
_entry.id   5641be03307ba79ae41d79000b24c367
#
_cell.length_a   1.000
_cell.length_b   1.000
_cell.length_c   1.000
_cell.angle_alpha   90.00
_cell.angle_beta   90.00
_cell.angle_gamma   90.00
#
_symmetry.space_group_name_H-M   'P 1'
#
loop_
_entity.id
_entity.type
_entity.pdbx_description
1 polymer ?
#
loop_
_entity_poly.entity_id
_entity_poly.type
_entity_poly.pdbx_seq_one_letter_code
_entity_poly.pdbx_strand_id
1 'polypeptide(L)'
;MTSSASGRRGALDPLDDAARGGVASFVKRLFAPVEVGSRRFPSVAVTVLAAIGAALLLIIATTEWRHFNDEHAYWLAGARLAAGQPLYDPSAATDTPFAYWYPPPLAQVLAPLTSVVSADAFSAAWTVLLLACLWWLGGRDLFAALALIAFLPVAVELRVRNVHLVMAVLAVLALRRSWAFWVPAAAIKITPVLGIAYLAAAGRWRDAVKVGALGLAVLFVSVALAPGAWREFFDVVGTRAGAEGGALVPIPFALRFGVGAALVVVAGRLALRAQRNGRSALAGEVLLIVALTVANPTLWVTALSMLVAIVPLWRTARTVEGAAAA
;
A
#
# COMPACT_ATOMS: atom_id res chain seq x y z
N MET A 1 48.13 -39.68 -27.70
CA MET A 1 47.53 -40.02 -26.40
C MET A 1 46.75 -38.79 -25.92
N THR A 2 45.49 -38.72 -26.24
CA THR A 2 44.61 -37.60 -25.87
C THR A 2 43.56 -38.15 -24.90
N SER A 3 43.65 -37.79 -23.60
CA SER A 3 42.69 -38.16 -22.58
C SER A 3 41.55 -37.17 -22.60
N SER A 4 40.35 -37.62 -22.96
CA SER A 4 39.10 -36.90 -22.86
C SER A 4 38.57 -37.01 -21.44
N ALA A 5 38.59 -35.93 -20.65
CA ALA A 5 37.90 -35.83 -19.41
C ALA A 5 36.41 -35.54 -19.67
N SER A 6 35.56 -36.55 -19.64
CA SER A 6 34.10 -36.38 -19.64
C SER A 6 33.66 -35.86 -18.25
N GLY A 7 33.24 -34.59 -18.21
CA GLY A 7 32.61 -34.02 -17.05
C GLY A 7 31.28 -34.70 -16.76
N ARG A 8 31.24 -35.47 -15.66
CA ARG A 8 29.98 -35.92 -15.04
C ARG A 8 29.20 -34.72 -14.57
N ARG A 9 28.20 -34.28 -15.32
CA ARG A 9 27.11 -33.46 -14.76
C ARG A 9 26.43 -34.32 -13.70
N GLY A 10 26.52 -33.89 -12.46
CA GLY A 10 25.82 -34.53 -11.33
C GLY A 10 24.33 -34.63 -11.66
N ALA A 11 23.86 -35.85 -11.83
CA ALA A 11 22.45 -36.18 -11.90
C ALA A 11 21.84 -35.70 -10.57
N LEU A 12 20.97 -34.66 -10.62
CA LEU A 12 20.16 -34.26 -9.48
C LEU A 12 19.33 -35.49 -9.08
N ASP A 13 19.32 -35.78 -7.78
CA ASP A 13 18.66 -36.94 -7.18
C ASP A 13 17.17 -36.94 -7.58
N PRO A 14 16.63 -38.02 -8.23
CA PRO A 14 15.23 -38.08 -8.63
C PRO A 14 14.25 -37.94 -7.47
N LEU A 15 14.68 -38.17 -6.22
CA LEU A 15 13.88 -37.98 -5.01
C LEU A 15 13.69 -36.49 -4.65
N ASP A 16 14.69 -35.65 -4.95
CA ASP A 16 14.59 -34.21 -4.75
C ASP A 16 13.61 -33.55 -5.74
N ASP A 17 13.59 -34.02 -6.98
CA ASP A 17 12.65 -33.52 -7.98
C ASP A 17 11.20 -34.00 -7.73
N ALA A 18 11.01 -35.21 -7.23
CA ALA A 18 9.70 -35.71 -6.83
C ALA A 18 9.13 -34.98 -5.63
N ALA A 19 9.98 -34.62 -4.63
CA ALA A 19 9.56 -33.86 -3.46
C ALA A 19 9.21 -32.40 -3.82
N ARG A 20 10.02 -31.75 -4.65
CA ARG A 20 9.76 -30.38 -5.13
C ARG A 20 8.52 -30.31 -6.01
N GLY A 21 8.32 -31.27 -6.90
CA GLY A 21 7.11 -31.40 -7.72
C GLY A 21 5.87 -31.66 -6.87
N GLY A 22 5.99 -32.44 -5.79
CA GLY A 22 4.92 -32.74 -4.84
C GLY A 22 4.42 -31.51 -4.10
N VAL A 23 5.32 -30.71 -3.51
CA VAL A 23 4.96 -29.47 -2.80
C VAL A 23 4.37 -28.43 -3.75
N ALA A 24 5.00 -28.19 -4.90
CA ALA A 24 4.50 -27.22 -5.89
C ALA A 24 3.12 -27.62 -6.43
N SER A 25 2.89 -28.92 -6.70
CA SER A 25 1.61 -29.44 -7.16
C SER A 25 0.54 -29.41 -6.07
N PHE A 26 0.91 -29.64 -4.81
CA PHE A 26 0.04 -29.50 -3.65
C PHE A 26 -0.39 -28.03 -3.46
N VAL A 27 0.56 -27.11 -3.46
CA VAL A 27 0.27 -25.65 -3.33
C VAL A 27 -0.62 -25.21 -4.50
N LYS A 28 -0.32 -25.63 -5.74
CA LYS A 28 -1.15 -25.29 -6.90
C LYS A 28 -2.60 -25.81 -6.74
N ARG A 29 -2.80 -27.01 -6.21
CA ARG A 29 -4.14 -27.57 -5.92
C ARG A 29 -4.85 -26.82 -4.81
N LEU A 30 -4.14 -26.43 -3.76
CA LEU A 30 -4.70 -25.68 -2.63
C LEU A 30 -5.28 -24.33 -3.05
N PHE A 31 -4.66 -23.68 -4.05
CA PHE A 31 -5.10 -22.38 -4.58
C PHE A 31 -5.89 -22.48 -5.89
N ALA A 32 -6.12 -23.69 -6.41
CA ALA A 32 -6.97 -23.87 -7.59
C ALA A 32 -8.45 -23.71 -7.21
N PRO A 33 -9.26 -23.04 -8.06
CA PRO A 33 -10.70 -23.01 -7.88
C PRO A 33 -11.27 -24.43 -7.87
N VAL A 34 -12.29 -24.68 -7.06
CA VAL A 34 -13.02 -25.95 -7.02
C VAL A 34 -14.19 -25.86 -8.00
N GLU A 35 -14.24 -26.77 -8.96
CA GLU A 35 -15.34 -26.83 -9.93
C GLU A 35 -16.30 -27.96 -9.52
N VAL A 36 -17.58 -27.62 -9.32
CA VAL A 36 -18.65 -28.57 -9.02
C VAL A 36 -19.77 -28.35 -10.05
N GLY A 37 -19.87 -29.23 -11.02
CA GLY A 37 -20.73 -29.05 -12.19
C GLY A 37 -20.33 -27.81 -12.98
N SER A 38 -21.28 -26.93 -13.27
CA SER A 38 -21.05 -25.66 -13.97
C SER A 38 -20.63 -24.49 -13.04
N ARG A 39 -20.53 -24.72 -11.71
CA ARG A 39 -20.20 -23.67 -10.75
C ARG A 39 -18.75 -23.72 -10.34
N ARG A 40 -18.11 -22.53 -10.37
CA ARG A 40 -16.77 -22.32 -9.82
C ARG A 40 -16.87 -21.80 -8.39
N PHE A 41 -16.21 -22.48 -7.48
CA PHE A 41 -16.07 -22.07 -6.08
C PHE A 41 -14.65 -21.58 -5.81
N PRO A 42 -14.46 -20.72 -4.79
CA PRO A 42 -13.13 -20.36 -4.34
C PRO A 42 -12.30 -21.58 -3.97
N SER A 43 -10.99 -21.48 -4.09
CA SER A 43 -10.10 -22.54 -3.63
C SER A 43 -10.25 -22.77 -2.12
N VAL A 44 -9.91 -23.96 -1.66
CA VAL A 44 -9.94 -24.31 -0.22
C VAL A 44 -9.13 -23.29 0.60
N ALA A 45 -7.94 -22.90 0.10
CA ALA A 45 -7.11 -21.91 0.78
C ALA A 45 -7.81 -20.54 0.91
N VAL A 46 -8.42 -20.04 -0.17
CA VAL A 46 -9.15 -18.77 -0.14
C VAL A 46 -10.35 -18.86 0.81
N THR A 47 -11.06 -19.99 0.83
CA THR A 47 -12.21 -20.20 1.73
C THR A 47 -11.77 -20.20 3.20
N VAL A 48 -10.70 -20.90 3.54
CA VAL A 48 -10.14 -20.91 4.90
C VAL A 48 -9.66 -19.52 5.33
N LEU A 49 -8.91 -18.84 4.47
CA LEU A 49 -8.44 -17.48 4.75
C LEU A 49 -9.63 -16.50 4.89
N ALA A 50 -10.67 -16.66 4.07
CA ALA A 50 -11.87 -15.84 4.18
C ALA A 50 -12.62 -16.08 5.51
N ALA A 51 -12.68 -17.33 5.97
CA ALA A 51 -13.26 -17.64 7.27
C ALA A 51 -12.46 -17.02 8.44
N ILE A 52 -11.13 -17.10 8.38
CA ILE A 52 -10.23 -16.43 9.34
C ILE A 52 -10.45 -14.92 9.28
N GLY A 53 -10.47 -14.34 8.10
CA GLY A 53 -10.69 -12.89 7.90
C GLY A 53 -12.05 -12.43 8.43
N ALA A 54 -13.11 -13.22 8.21
CA ALA A 54 -14.43 -12.93 8.74
C ALA A 54 -14.46 -12.97 10.28
N ALA A 55 -13.79 -13.96 10.89
CA ALA A 55 -13.64 -14.03 12.34
C ALA A 55 -12.88 -12.82 12.92
N LEU A 56 -11.75 -12.42 12.29
CA LEU A 56 -11.00 -11.24 12.68
C LEU A 56 -11.85 -9.97 12.54
N LEU A 57 -12.59 -9.82 11.45
CA LEU A 57 -13.48 -8.68 11.25
C LEU A 57 -14.57 -8.61 12.32
N LEU A 58 -15.14 -9.76 12.68
CA LEU A 58 -16.13 -9.84 13.76
C LEU A 58 -15.52 -9.43 15.11
N ILE A 59 -14.30 -9.90 15.42
CA ILE A 59 -13.59 -9.51 16.64
C ILE A 59 -13.37 -7.99 16.64
N ILE A 60 -12.85 -7.41 15.54
CA ILE A 60 -12.64 -5.97 15.42
C ILE A 60 -13.97 -5.21 15.62
N ALA A 61 -15.04 -5.66 14.95
CA ALA A 61 -16.35 -5.00 15.05
C ALA A 61 -16.94 -5.05 16.46
N THR A 62 -16.71 -6.12 17.23
CA THR A 62 -17.26 -6.28 18.58
C THR A 62 -16.42 -5.65 19.67
N THR A 63 -15.09 -5.57 19.49
CA THR A 63 -14.16 -5.10 20.53
C THR A 63 -13.68 -3.67 20.30
N GLU A 64 -13.39 -3.29 19.06
CA GLU A 64 -12.70 -2.03 18.74
C GLU A 64 -13.57 -0.99 18.05
N TRP A 65 -14.81 -1.34 17.68
CA TRP A 65 -15.68 -0.45 16.89
C TRP A 65 -15.96 0.90 17.56
N ARG A 66 -16.02 0.93 18.89
CA ARG A 66 -16.33 2.13 19.67
C ARG A 66 -15.13 2.98 20.04
N HIS A 67 -13.93 2.52 19.73
CA HIS A 67 -12.70 3.27 20.04
C HIS A 67 -12.29 4.08 18.83
N PHE A 68 -12.00 5.36 19.06
CA PHE A 68 -11.35 6.22 18.07
C PHE A 68 -9.89 5.83 17.95
N ASN A 69 -9.39 5.86 16.73
CA ASN A 69 -8.00 5.53 16.41
C ASN A 69 -7.40 6.58 15.45
N ASP A 70 -6.62 6.15 14.45
CA ASP A 70 -5.93 7.08 13.52
C ASP A 70 -6.91 7.97 12.75
N GLU A 71 -8.10 7.48 12.39
CA GLU A 71 -9.13 8.26 11.69
C GLU A 71 -9.62 9.46 12.51
N HIS A 72 -9.62 9.31 13.85
CA HIS A 72 -9.98 10.41 14.74
C HIS A 72 -8.93 11.53 14.69
N ALA A 73 -7.64 11.17 14.57
CA ALA A 73 -6.59 12.17 14.36
C ALA A 73 -6.80 12.95 13.05
N TYR A 74 -7.30 12.30 11.98
CA TYR A 74 -7.62 12.99 10.73
C TYR A 74 -8.79 13.94 10.90
N TRP A 75 -9.85 13.50 11.59
CA TRP A 75 -11.00 14.35 11.88
C TRP A 75 -10.63 15.54 12.76
N LEU A 76 -9.87 15.30 13.85
CA LEU A 76 -9.38 16.38 14.74
C LEU A 76 -8.50 17.38 14.00
N ALA A 77 -7.61 16.92 13.12
CA ALA A 77 -6.77 17.79 12.31
C ALA A 77 -7.60 18.71 11.42
N GLY A 78 -8.64 18.17 10.75
CA GLY A 78 -9.59 18.96 9.98
C GLY A 78 -10.35 19.97 10.86
N ALA A 79 -10.84 19.55 12.03
CA ALA A 79 -11.57 20.42 12.95
C ALA A 79 -10.71 21.55 13.52
N ARG A 80 -9.45 21.26 13.91
CA ARG A 80 -8.49 22.29 14.35
C ARG A 80 -8.24 23.31 13.26
N LEU A 81 -8.00 22.85 12.03
CA LEU A 81 -7.76 23.76 10.91
C LEU A 81 -8.98 24.62 10.60
N ALA A 82 -10.20 24.04 10.63
CA ALA A 82 -11.46 24.78 10.46
C ALA A 82 -11.66 25.84 11.56
N ALA A 83 -11.19 25.57 12.77
CA ALA A 83 -11.25 26.50 13.92
C ALA A 83 -10.09 27.52 13.95
N GLY A 84 -9.20 27.54 12.96
CA GLY A 84 -8.01 28.39 12.95
C GLY A 84 -6.98 28.06 14.03
N GLN A 85 -7.01 26.85 14.58
CA GLN A 85 -6.08 26.37 15.59
C GLN A 85 -4.83 25.77 14.94
N PRO A 86 -3.69 25.66 15.69
CA PRO A 86 -2.52 24.94 15.23
C PRO A 86 -2.88 23.52 14.79
N LEU A 87 -2.38 23.11 13.63
CA LEU A 87 -2.70 21.78 13.06
C LEU A 87 -2.02 20.66 13.84
N TYR A 88 -0.76 20.86 14.24
CA TYR A 88 0.05 19.89 14.95
C TYR A 88 0.19 20.24 16.41
N ASP A 89 0.14 19.21 17.26
CA ASP A 89 0.40 19.34 18.69
C ASP A 89 1.85 18.92 18.97
N PRO A 90 2.76 19.84 19.28
CA PRO A 90 4.15 19.50 19.54
C PRO A 90 4.35 18.69 20.83
N SER A 91 3.37 18.75 21.75
CA SER A 91 3.38 18.02 23.01
C SER A 91 2.78 16.61 22.90
N ALA A 92 2.13 16.29 21.77
CA ALA A 92 1.54 14.97 21.56
C ALA A 92 2.64 13.90 21.57
N ALA A 93 2.48 12.89 22.42
CA ALA A 93 3.40 11.74 22.46
C ALA A 93 3.42 11.02 21.11
N THR A 94 4.58 10.48 20.73
CA THR A 94 4.80 9.83 19.43
C THR A 94 3.94 8.60 19.20
N ASP A 95 3.46 8.01 20.28
CA ASP A 95 2.72 6.76 20.34
C ASP A 95 1.21 6.96 20.57
N THR A 96 0.73 8.22 20.65
CA THR A 96 -0.71 8.44 20.80
C THR A 96 -1.43 8.26 19.46
N PRO A 97 -2.54 7.52 19.44
CA PRO A 97 -3.35 7.33 18.24
C PRO A 97 -4.03 8.64 17.75
N PHE A 98 -3.99 9.71 18.56
CA PHE A 98 -4.62 10.98 18.22
C PHE A 98 -3.64 12.03 17.65
N ALA A 99 -2.39 11.65 17.44
CA ALA A 99 -1.40 12.57 16.85
C ALA A 99 -1.47 12.56 15.33
N TYR A 100 -1.67 13.74 14.75
CA TYR A 100 -1.66 13.92 13.29
C TYR A 100 -0.23 14.06 12.77
N TRP A 101 0.18 13.16 11.87
CA TRP A 101 1.55 13.10 11.32
C TRP A 101 1.61 13.25 9.80
N TYR A 102 0.53 13.64 9.19
CA TYR A 102 0.36 13.71 7.74
C TYR A 102 0.58 15.14 7.26
N PRO A 103 0.97 15.35 5.98
CA PRO A 103 1.07 16.68 5.41
C PRO A 103 -0.26 17.46 5.50
N PRO A 104 -0.23 18.81 5.52
CA PRO A 104 -1.43 19.64 5.66
C PRO A 104 -2.55 19.39 4.66
N PRO A 105 -2.31 19.01 3.38
CA PRO A 105 -3.39 18.84 2.39
C PRO A 105 -4.51 17.88 2.81
N LEU A 106 -4.20 16.80 3.52
CA LEU A 106 -5.24 15.90 4.01
C LEU A 106 -6.19 16.61 4.99
N ALA A 107 -5.65 17.32 5.98
CA ALA A 107 -6.46 18.10 6.92
C ALA A 107 -7.24 19.21 6.23
N GLN A 108 -6.66 19.88 5.22
CA GLN A 108 -7.33 20.93 4.44
C GLN A 108 -8.54 20.40 3.68
N VAL A 109 -8.45 19.19 3.11
CA VAL A 109 -9.59 18.54 2.45
C VAL A 109 -10.66 18.13 3.46
N LEU A 110 -10.26 17.73 4.67
CA LEU A 110 -11.18 17.28 5.71
C LEU A 110 -11.83 18.46 6.47
N ALA A 111 -11.17 19.61 6.55
CA ALA A 111 -11.66 20.76 7.32
C ALA A 111 -13.13 21.15 7.03
N PRO A 112 -13.58 21.29 5.77
CA PRO A 112 -14.97 21.60 5.51
C PRO A 112 -15.93 20.47 5.92
N LEU A 113 -15.49 19.22 5.96
CA LEU A 113 -16.32 18.08 6.36
C LEU A 113 -16.56 18.08 7.87
N THR A 114 -15.57 18.49 8.67
CA THR A 114 -15.65 18.41 10.13
C THR A 114 -16.64 19.43 10.73
N SER A 115 -17.06 20.43 9.96
CA SER A 115 -18.11 21.37 10.37
C SER A 115 -19.52 20.80 10.24
N VAL A 116 -19.71 19.73 9.45
CA VAL A 116 -21.04 19.15 9.14
C VAL A 116 -21.14 17.65 9.50
N VAL A 117 -19.99 16.98 9.74
CA VAL A 117 -19.92 15.55 10.04
C VAL A 117 -19.36 15.36 11.45
N SER A 118 -20.06 14.66 12.32
CA SER A 118 -19.55 14.29 13.65
C SER A 118 -18.38 13.32 13.56
N ALA A 119 -17.55 13.24 14.61
CA ALA A 119 -16.45 12.28 14.68
C ALA A 119 -16.91 10.83 14.50
N ASP A 120 -18.04 10.45 15.11
CA ASP A 120 -18.62 9.11 14.97
C ASP A 120 -19.05 8.79 13.53
N ALA A 121 -19.73 9.74 12.87
CA ALA A 121 -20.16 9.58 11.49
C ALA A 121 -18.95 9.50 10.54
N PHE A 122 -17.90 10.30 10.80
CA PHE A 122 -16.65 10.24 10.05
C PHE A 122 -15.97 8.88 10.24
N SER A 123 -15.84 8.40 11.47
CA SER A 123 -15.25 7.09 11.78
C SER A 123 -15.98 5.95 11.09
N ALA A 124 -17.33 5.97 11.11
CA ALA A 124 -18.14 4.99 10.37
C ALA A 124 -17.91 5.06 8.87
N ALA A 125 -17.93 6.27 8.28
CA ALA A 125 -17.69 6.47 6.85
C ALA A 125 -16.27 6.03 6.45
N TRP A 126 -15.26 6.32 7.27
CA TRP A 126 -13.88 5.91 7.05
C TRP A 126 -13.74 4.38 7.06
N THR A 127 -14.40 3.71 8.00
CA THR A 127 -14.42 2.23 8.05
C THR A 127 -15.06 1.65 6.79
N VAL A 128 -16.20 2.19 6.34
CA VAL A 128 -16.84 1.78 5.08
C VAL A 128 -15.89 2.01 3.89
N LEU A 129 -15.16 3.13 3.86
CA LEU A 129 -14.16 3.40 2.83
C LEU A 129 -13.05 2.32 2.82
N LEU A 130 -12.51 1.95 3.97
CA LEU A 130 -11.47 0.91 4.06
C LEU A 130 -11.99 -0.47 3.60
N LEU A 131 -13.22 -0.84 3.99
CA LEU A 131 -13.86 -2.07 3.53
C LEU A 131 -14.12 -2.04 2.01
N ALA A 132 -14.53 -0.90 1.46
CA ALA A 132 -14.69 -0.70 0.03
C ALA A 132 -13.33 -0.80 -0.72
N CYS A 133 -12.24 -0.27 -0.16
CA CYS A 133 -10.90 -0.45 -0.67
C CYS A 133 -10.51 -1.93 -0.72
N LEU A 134 -10.74 -2.68 0.35
CA LEU A 134 -10.47 -4.12 0.39
C LEU A 134 -11.28 -4.90 -0.64
N TRP A 135 -12.58 -4.63 -0.73
CA TRP A 135 -13.45 -5.24 -1.73
C TRP A 135 -12.94 -4.97 -3.15
N TRP A 136 -12.54 -3.74 -3.44
CA TRP A 136 -11.99 -3.38 -4.75
C TRP A 136 -10.63 -4.05 -5.00
N LEU A 137 -9.71 -4.05 -4.02
CA LEU A 137 -8.40 -4.72 -4.09
C LEU A 137 -8.54 -6.24 -4.22
N GLY A 138 -9.55 -6.83 -3.58
CA GLY A 138 -9.97 -8.23 -3.73
C GLY A 138 -10.60 -8.55 -5.09
N GLY A 139 -10.70 -7.57 -6.01
CA GLY A 139 -11.28 -7.77 -7.35
C GLY A 139 -12.79 -7.82 -7.36
N ARG A 140 -13.45 -7.18 -6.41
CA ARG A 140 -14.91 -7.17 -6.18
C ARG A 140 -15.45 -8.56 -5.83
N ASP A 141 -14.62 -9.38 -5.23
CA ASP A 141 -14.94 -10.72 -4.74
C ASP A 141 -14.91 -10.71 -3.21
N LEU A 142 -16.02 -11.12 -2.59
CA LEU A 142 -16.16 -11.08 -1.13
C LEU A 142 -15.21 -12.04 -0.44
N PHE A 143 -15.03 -13.26 -0.99
CA PHE A 143 -14.13 -14.24 -0.40
C PHE A 143 -12.68 -13.78 -0.45
N ALA A 144 -12.28 -13.17 -1.58
CA ALA A 144 -10.95 -12.60 -1.70
C ALA A 144 -10.75 -11.38 -0.77
N ALA A 145 -11.75 -10.51 -0.64
CA ALA A 145 -11.69 -9.38 0.29
C ALA A 145 -11.55 -9.85 1.74
N LEU A 146 -12.35 -10.82 2.17
CA LEU A 146 -12.25 -11.42 3.50
C LEU A 146 -10.90 -12.14 3.69
N ALA A 147 -10.42 -12.87 2.68
CA ALA A 147 -9.11 -13.52 2.75
C ALA A 147 -7.95 -12.54 2.92
N LEU A 148 -8.06 -11.32 2.37
CA LEU A 148 -7.06 -10.26 2.59
C LEU A 148 -7.01 -9.81 4.05
N ILE A 149 -8.11 -9.88 4.80
CA ILE A 149 -8.14 -9.54 6.24
C ILE A 149 -7.34 -10.55 7.08
N ALA A 150 -7.23 -11.80 6.62
CA ALA A 150 -6.38 -12.80 7.28
C ALA A 150 -4.87 -12.45 7.22
N PHE A 151 -4.46 -11.55 6.34
CA PHE A 151 -3.13 -10.93 6.38
C PHE A 151 -3.09 -9.93 7.54
N LEU A 152 -2.40 -10.30 8.62
CA LEU A 152 -2.39 -9.56 9.88
C LEU A 152 -2.24 -8.03 9.73
N PRO A 153 -1.36 -7.48 8.89
CA PRO A 153 -1.28 -6.03 8.68
C PRO A 153 -2.60 -5.40 8.23
N VAL A 154 -3.41 -6.10 7.46
CA VAL A 154 -4.74 -5.62 7.04
C VAL A 154 -5.72 -5.62 8.20
N ALA A 155 -5.72 -6.67 9.03
CA ALA A 155 -6.57 -6.70 10.23
C ALA A 155 -6.20 -5.55 11.19
N VAL A 156 -4.90 -5.31 11.42
CA VAL A 156 -4.43 -4.19 12.24
C VAL A 156 -4.79 -2.84 11.59
N GLU A 157 -4.67 -2.70 10.27
CA GLU A 157 -5.09 -1.50 9.53
C GLU A 157 -6.57 -1.17 9.75
N LEU A 158 -7.44 -2.19 9.66
CA LEU A 158 -8.88 -2.02 9.91
C LEU A 158 -9.16 -1.66 11.36
N ARG A 159 -8.42 -2.26 12.31
CA ARG A 159 -8.55 -1.96 13.73
C ARG A 159 -8.20 -0.52 14.05
N VAL A 160 -7.04 -0.03 13.54
CA VAL A 160 -6.57 1.33 13.81
C VAL A 160 -7.07 2.36 12.80
N ARG A 161 -7.74 1.93 11.73
CA ARG A 161 -8.36 2.76 10.68
C ARG A 161 -7.39 3.74 10.03
N ASN A 162 -6.20 3.25 9.68
CA ASN A 162 -5.15 4.04 9.02
C ASN A 162 -5.45 4.25 7.52
N VAL A 163 -4.55 4.88 6.77
CA VAL A 163 -4.71 5.28 5.36
C VAL A 163 -4.13 4.30 4.33
N HIS A 164 -3.40 3.26 4.76
CA HIS A 164 -2.56 2.48 3.84
C HIS A 164 -3.36 1.68 2.80
N LEU A 165 -4.59 1.25 3.12
CA LEU A 165 -5.48 0.63 2.12
C LEU A 165 -5.93 1.63 1.05
N VAL A 166 -6.20 2.88 1.43
CA VAL A 166 -6.48 3.97 0.48
C VAL A 166 -5.25 4.21 -0.39
N MET A 167 -4.06 4.24 0.22
CA MET A 167 -2.79 4.38 -0.50
C MET A 167 -2.55 3.23 -1.49
N ALA A 168 -2.88 1.98 -1.11
CA ALA A 168 -2.78 0.82 -1.99
C ALA A 168 -3.69 0.98 -3.23
N VAL A 169 -4.93 1.42 -3.05
CA VAL A 169 -5.86 1.72 -4.15
C VAL A 169 -5.30 2.82 -5.05
N LEU A 170 -4.85 3.95 -4.47
CA LEU A 170 -4.28 5.07 -5.24
C LEU A 170 -3.05 4.65 -6.04
N ALA A 171 -2.16 3.82 -5.48
CA ALA A 171 -1.00 3.30 -6.18
C ALA A 171 -1.39 2.41 -7.36
N VAL A 172 -2.36 1.50 -7.20
CA VAL A 172 -2.86 0.69 -8.32
C VAL A 172 -3.51 1.55 -9.39
N LEU A 173 -4.33 2.54 -9.01
CA LEU A 173 -4.94 3.47 -9.95
C LEU A 173 -3.89 4.30 -10.69
N ALA A 174 -2.82 4.74 -10.00
CA ALA A 174 -1.70 5.47 -10.60
C ALA A 174 -0.96 4.63 -11.65
N LEU A 175 -0.82 3.33 -11.41
CA LEU A 175 -0.17 2.39 -12.33
C LEU A 175 -1.07 1.97 -13.51
N ARG A 176 -2.40 1.82 -13.28
CA ARG A 176 -3.33 1.20 -14.24
C ARG A 176 -4.24 2.18 -14.97
N ARG A 177 -4.54 3.33 -14.37
CA ARG A 177 -5.55 4.27 -14.92
C ARG A 177 -4.94 5.61 -15.30
N SER A 178 -4.32 6.30 -14.36
CA SER A 178 -3.79 7.64 -14.60
C SER A 178 -2.69 7.99 -13.62
N TRP A 179 -1.59 8.52 -14.13
CA TRP A 179 -0.49 9.08 -13.33
C TRP A 179 -0.97 10.11 -12.27
N ALA A 180 -2.11 10.77 -12.51
CA ALA A 180 -2.65 11.79 -11.62
C ALA A 180 -2.92 11.28 -10.19
N PHE A 181 -3.17 9.98 -10.02
CA PHE A 181 -3.41 9.39 -8.69
C PHE A 181 -2.18 9.39 -7.77
N TRP A 182 -0.97 9.64 -8.30
CA TRP A 182 0.20 9.87 -7.45
C TRP A 182 0.08 11.16 -6.63
N VAL A 183 -0.64 12.17 -7.12
CA VAL A 183 -0.79 13.45 -6.43
C VAL A 183 -1.62 13.33 -5.14
N PRO A 184 -2.86 12.80 -5.14
CA PRO A 184 -3.60 12.57 -3.89
C PRO A 184 -2.88 11.58 -2.97
N ALA A 185 -2.17 10.57 -3.49
CA ALA A 185 -1.37 9.69 -2.68
C ALA A 185 -0.25 10.47 -1.93
N ALA A 186 0.46 11.37 -2.63
CA ALA A 186 1.50 12.22 -2.05
C ALA A 186 0.93 13.28 -1.08
N ALA A 187 -0.30 13.76 -1.32
CA ALA A 187 -1.00 14.67 -0.43
C ALA A 187 -1.40 14.01 0.91
N ILE A 188 -1.64 12.70 0.91
CA ILE A 188 -1.90 11.92 2.12
C ILE A 188 -0.59 11.60 2.85
N LYS A 189 0.41 11.07 2.15
CA LYS A 189 1.74 10.74 2.69
C LYS A 189 2.82 11.14 1.70
N ILE A 190 3.98 11.58 2.20
CA ILE A 190 5.05 12.10 1.33
C ILE A 190 5.70 11.02 0.46
N THR A 191 5.75 9.76 0.91
CA THR A 191 6.47 8.69 0.21
C THR A 191 6.03 8.42 -1.23
N PRO A 192 4.74 8.55 -1.63
CA PRO A 192 4.32 8.43 -3.02
C PRO A 192 4.89 9.47 -3.99
N VAL A 193 5.54 10.53 -3.49
CA VAL A 193 6.35 11.43 -4.35
C VAL A 193 7.41 10.64 -5.11
N LEU A 194 7.91 9.55 -4.56
CA LEU A 194 8.82 8.61 -5.24
C LEU A 194 8.21 8.00 -6.51
N GLY A 195 6.89 8.05 -6.69
CA GLY A 195 6.22 7.70 -7.95
C GLY A 195 6.71 8.53 -9.15
N ILE A 196 7.15 9.77 -8.92
CA ILE A 196 7.78 10.61 -9.97
C ILE A 196 9.09 9.96 -10.44
N ALA A 197 9.93 9.52 -9.50
CA ALA A 197 11.19 8.85 -9.82
C ALA A 197 10.96 7.52 -10.55
N TYR A 198 9.93 6.76 -10.14
CA TYR A 198 9.51 5.55 -10.86
C TYR A 198 9.12 5.85 -12.30
N LEU A 199 8.25 6.84 -12.54
CA LEU A 199 7.80 7.21 -13.88
C LEU A 199 8.99 7.65 -14.76
N ALA A 200 9.89 8.46 -14.22
CA ALA A 200 11.11 8.89 -14.91
C ALA A 200 12.01 7.69 -15.26
N ALA A 201 12.27 6.79 -14.29
CA ALA A 201 13.08 5.59 -14.49
C ALA A 201 12.43 4.58 -15.47
N ALA A 202 11.09 4.55 -15.53
CA ALA A 202 10.32 3.76 -16.49
C ALA A 202 10.23 4.40 -17.89
N GLY A 203 10.93 5.52 -18.13
CA GLY A 203 10.91 6.23 -19.42
C GLY A 203 9.65 7.07 -19.66
N ARG A 204 8.77 7.23 -18.67
CA ARG A 204 7.51 7.98 -18.75
C ARG A 204 7.72 9.44 -18.33
N TRP A 205 8.69 10.13 -18.93
CA TRP A 205 9.09 11.50 -18.53
C TRP A 205 7.95 12.52 -18.59
N ARG A 206 7.11 12.43 -19.62
CA ARG A 206 5.95 13.32 -19.74
C ARG A 206 5.01 13.19 -18.56
N ASP A 207 4.78 11.97 -18.10
CA ASP A 207 3.92 11.72 -16.95
C ASP A 207 4.60 12.14 -15.64
N ALA A 208 5.90 11.91 -15.50
CA ALA A 208 6.69 12.40 -14.36
C ALA A 208 6.61 13.92 -14.22
N VAL A 209 6.76 14.67 -15.33
CA VAL A 209 6.64 16.13 -15.36
C VAL A 209 5.21 16.56 -14.99
N LYS A 210 4.18 15.90 -15.52
CA LYS A 210 2.78 16.22 -15.19
C LYS A 210 2.46 15.98 -13.71
N VAL A 211 2.94 14.87 -13.12
CA VAL A 211 2.79 14.60 -11.68
C VAL A 211 3.49 15.68 -10.87
N GLY A 212 4.74 16.02 -11.25
CA GLY A 212 5.52 17.07 -10.59
C GLY A 212 4.82 18.43 -10.65
N ALA A 213 4.36 18.84 -11.84
CA ALA A 213 3.67 20.10 -12.02
C ALA A 213 2.34 20.18 -11.24
N LEU A 214 1.52 19.12 -11.31
CA LEU A 214 0.25 19.06 -10.57
C LEU A 214 0.50 18.99 -9.05
N GLY A 215 1.51 18.22 -8.62
CA GLY A 215 1.91 18.15 -7.22
C GLY A 215 2.40 19.49 -6.68
N LEU A 216 3.20 20.22 -7.44
CA LEU A 216 3.63 21.58 -7.09
C LEU A 216 2.45 22.57 -7.04
N ALA A 217 1.49 22.46 -7.95
CA ALA A 217 0.29 23.28 -7.91
C ALA A 217 -0.54 23.01 -6.64
N VAL A 218 -0.75 21.74 -6.29
CA VAL A 218 -1.43 21.34 -5.03
C VAL A 218 -0.65 21.83 -3.81
N LEU A 219 0.68 21.68 -3.80
CA LEU A 219 1.54 22.19 -2.73
C LEU A 219 1.41 23.71 -2.59
N PHE A 220 1.50 24.44 -3.68
CA PHE A 220 1.36 25.89 -3.69
C PHE A 220 0.02 26.35 -3.12
N VAL A 221 -1.09 25.76 -3.58
CA VAL A 221 -2.43 26.05 -3.05
C VAL A 221 -2.50 25.71 -1.56
N SER A 222 -1.98 24.57 -1.15
CA SER A 222 -1.97 24.12 0.23
C SER A 222 -1.17 25.08 1.14
N VAL A 223 0.01 25.52 0.69
CA VAL A 223 0.83 26.51 1.42
C VAL A 223 0.11 27.87 1.50
N ALA A 224 -0.51 28.31 0.41
CA ALA A 224 -1.25 29.57 0.37
C ALA A 224 -2.45 29.57 1.33
N LEU A 225 -3.15 28.43 1.44
CA LEU A 225 -4.30 28.30 2.35
C LEU A 225 -3.92 28.24 3.83
N ALA A 226 -2.78 27.64 4.18
CA ALA A 226 -2.36 27.47 5.58
C ALA A 226 -0.83 27.44 5.71
N PRO A 227 -0.13 28.59 5.53
CA PRO A 227 1.34 28.64 5.60
C PRO A 227 1.88 28.29 7.00
N GLY A 228 1.13 28.60 8.07
CA GLY A 228 1.47 28.21 9.43
C GLY A 228 1.54 26.70 9.61
N ALA A 229 0.56 25.96 9.08
CA ALA A 229 0.51 24.50 9.17
C ALA A 229 1.71 23.82 8.49
N TRP A 230 2.26 24.40 7.44
CA TRP A 230 3.47 23.87 6.79
C TRP A 230 4.73 24.12 7.62
N ARG A 231 4.84 25.24 8.33
CA ARG A 231 5.93 25.47 9.28
C ARG A 231 5.88 24.46 10.42
N GLU A 232 4.70 24.31 11.03
CA GLU A 232 4.45 23.30 12.08
C GLU A 232 4.79 21.88 11.58
N PHE A 233 4.42 21.52 10.34
CA PHE A 233 4.75 20.22 9.75
C PHE A 233 6.25 19.97 9.70
N PHE A 234 7.04 20.94 9.22
CA PHE A 234 8.49 20.79 9.16
C PHE A 234 9.15 20.74 10.53
N ASP A 235 8.63 21.49 11.50
CA ASP A 235 9.10 21.44 12.88
C ASP A 235 8.84 20.04 13.49
N VAL A 236 7.64 19.51 13.30
CA VAL A 236 7.27 18.16 13.76
C VAL A 236 8.10 17.08 13.09
N VAL A 237 8.27 17.13 11.77
CA VAL A 237 9.10 16.16 11.05
C VAL A 237 10.56 16.27 11.48
N GLY A 238 11.08 17.48 11.65
CA GLY A 238 12.46 17.74 12.09
C GLY A 238 12.75 17.20 13.49
N THR A 239 11.84 17.40 14.44
CA THR A 239 11.99 16.91 15.82
C THR A 239 11.83 15.39 15.95
N ARG A 240 11.10 14.76 15.02
CA ARG A 240 10.75 13.34 15.08
C ARG A 240 11.53 12.43 14.13
N ALA A 241 12.33 12.99 13.24
CA ALA A 241 13.17 12.19 12.34
C ALA A 241 14.10 11.20 13.08
N GLY A 242 14.30 11.38 14.39
CA GLY A 242 15.06 10.48 15.27
C GLY A 242 14.22 9.67 16.25
N ALA A 243 12.89 9.89 16.35
CA ALA A 243 12.04 9.19 17.31
C ALA A 243 11.50 7.90 16.69
N GLU A 244 12.22 6.79 16.86
CA GLU A 244 11.91 5.48 16.24
C GLU A 244 10.92 4.64 17.08
N GLY A 245 10.21 5.22 18.04
CA GLY A 245 9.24 4.52 18.87
C GLY A 245 8.17 3.81 18.05
N GLY A 246 8.01 2.49 18.21
CA GLY A 246 6.98 1.69 17.58
C GLY A 246 7.27 1.19 16.16
N ALA A 247 8.43 1.50 15.56
CA ALA A 247 8.80 0.96 14.26
C ALA A 247 9.05 -0.56 14.34
N LEU A 248 8.54 -1.31 13.33
CA LEU A 248 8.77 -2.77 13.20
C LEU A 248 10.25 -3.15 13.14
N VAL A 249 11.08 -2.24 12.64
CA VAL A 249 12.51 -2.48 12.43
C VAL A 249 13.29 -1.26 12.92
N PRO A 250 14.27 -1.41 13.80
CA PRO A 250 15.08 -0.32 14.35
C PRO A 250 16.13 0.17 13.31
N ILE A 251 15.67 0.51 12.11
CA ILE A 251 16.52 1.05 11.04
C ILE A 251 16.17 2.53 10.85
N PRO A 252 17.16 3.45 10.89
CA PRO A 252 16.92 4.88 10.71
C PRO A 252 16.13 5.21 9.45
N PHE A 253 15.17 6.14 9.57
CA PHE A 253 14.32 6.56 8.46
C PHE A 253 15.13 6.95 7.21
N ALA A 254 16.21 7.72 7.37
CA ALA A 254 17.03 8.16 6.25
C ALA A 254 17.59 6.99 5.43
N LEU A 255 18.02 5.90 6.11
CA LEU A 255 18.52 4.70 5.45
C LEU A 255 17.38 3.95 4.74
N ARG A 256 16.23 3.77 5.41
CA ARG A 256 15.05 3.11 4.81
C ARG A 256 14.55 3.89 3.59
N PHE A 257 14.48 5.21 3.71
CA PHE A 257 14.07 6.09 2.60
C PHE A 257 15.06 6.02 1.43
N GLY A 258 16.37 6.05 1.71
CA GLY A 258 17.40 5.91 0.70
C GLY A 258 17.34 4.57 -0.04
N VAL A 259 17.19 3.47 0.71
CA VAL A 259 16.98 2.12 0.14
C VAL A 259 15.69 2.07 -0.68
N GLY A 260 14.58 2.59 -0.15
CA GLY A 260 13.31 2.65 -0.87
C GLY A 260 13.41 3.46 -2.15
N ALA A 261 14.06 4.61 -2.13
CA ALA A 261 14.27 5.45 -3.32
C ALA A 261 15.13 4.72 -4.38
N ALA A 262 16.19 4.04 -3.97
CA ALA A 262 17.01 3.22 -4.87
C ALA A 262 16.17 2.09 -5.50
N LEU A 263 15.38 1.37 -4.69
CA LEU A 263 14.49 0.31 -5.18
C LEU A 263 13.43 0.85 -6.15
N VAL A 264 12.92 2.06 -5.95
CA VAL A 264 11.98 2.72 -6.88
C VAL A 264 12.63 2.94 -8.25
N VAL A 265 13.89 3.38 -8.30
CA VAL A 265 14.62 3.54 -9.57
C VAL A 265 14.81 2.17 -10.24
N VAL A 266 15.22 1.15 -9.50
CA VAL A 266 15.35 -0.22 -10.01
C VAL A 266 14.02 -0.73 -10.54
N ALA A 267 12.92 -0.52 -9.80
CA ALA A 267 11.56 -0.88 -10.20
C ALA A 267 11.16 -0.25 -11.55
N GLY A 268 11.41 1.05 -11.71
CA GLY A 268 11.15 1.75 -12.98
C GLY A 268 11.98 1.20 -14.14
N ARG A 269 13.27 0.90 -13.91
CA ARG A 269 14.14 0.29 -14.93
C ARG A 269 13.71 -1.12 -15.32
N LEU A 270 13.24 -1.93 -14.35
CA LEU A 270 12.67 -3.25 -14.62
C LEU A 270 11.40 -3.13 -15.47
N ALA A 271 10.51 -2.21 -15.14
CA ALA A 271 9.30 -1.95 -15.91
C ALA A 271 9.63 -1.53 -17.35
N LEU A 272 10.58 -0.62 -17.53
CA LEU A 272 11.04 -0.18 -18.85
C LEU A 272 11.63 -1.32 -19.69
N ARG A 273 12.47 -2.17 -19.08
CA ARG A 273 13.06 -3.33 -19.75
C ARG A 273 11.97 -4.34 -20.16
N ALA A 274 11.02 -4.60 -19.26
CA ALA A 274 9.90 -5.49 -19.55
C ALA A 274 9.06 -4.99 -20.72
N GLN A 275 8.70 -3.71 -20.73
CA GLN A 275 7.93 -3.08 -21.82
C GLN A 275 8.66 -3.14 -23.16
N ARG A 276 9.99 -2.85 -23.20
CA ARG A 276 10.81 -2.96 -24.41
C ARG A 276 10.87 -4.38 -24.97
N ASN A 277 10.75 -5.37 -24.11
CA ASN A 277 10.79 -6.78 -24.49
C ASN A 277 9.37 -7.38 -24.69
N GLY A 278 8.31 -6.57 -24.73
CA GLY A 278 6.93 -7.05 -24.86
C GLY A 278 6.43 -7.88 -23.68
N ARG A 279 7.06 -7.73 -22.49
CA ARG A 279 6.71 -8.48 -21.27
C ARG A 279 5.92 -7.62 -20.31
N SER A 280 5.21 -8.27 -19.38
CA SER A 280 4.52 -7.58 -18.28
C SER A 280 5.49 -6.81 -17.39
N ALA A 281 5.12 -5.57 -17.03
CA ALA A 281 5.88 -4.75 -16.09
C ALA A 281 5.69 -5.16 -14.61
N LEU A 282 4.97 -6.25 -14.34
CA LEU A 282 4.57 -6.69 -13.00
C LEU A 282 5.71 -6.71 -11.99
N ALA A 283 6.88 -7.25 -12.36
CA ALA A 283 8.02 -7.33 -11.43
C ALA A 283 8.47 -5.94 -10.96
N GLY A 284 8.51 -4.95 -11.87
CA GLY A 284 8.82 -3.56 -11.53
C GLY A 284 7.74 -2.93 -10.66
N GLU A 285 6.47 -3.20 -10.95
CA GLU A 285 5.33 -2.66 -10.18
C GLU A 285 5.27 -3.25 -8.76
N VAL A 286 5.50 -4.55 -8.61
CA VAL A 286 5.59 -5.22 -7.30
C VAL A 286 6.75 -4.62 -6.49
N LEU A 287 7.92 -4.48 -7.11
CA LEU A 287 9.07 -3.87 -6.45
C LEU A 287 8.80 -2.42 -6.03
N LEU A 288 8.06 -1.65 -6.84
CA LEU A 288 7.63 -0.29 -6.47
C LEU A 288 6.76 -0.31 -5.21
N ILE A 289 5.76 -1.19 -5.12
CA ILE A 289 4.90 -1.27 -3.92
C ILE A 289 5.74 -1.61 -2.68
N VAL A 290 6.66 -2.57 -2.79
CA VAL A 290 7.58 -2.91 -1.69
C VAL A 290 8.45 -1.70 -1.32
N ALA A 291 9.01 -1.01 -2.30
CA ALA A 291 9.86 0.17 -2.09
C ALA A 291 9.12 1.30 -1.37
N LEU A 292 7.88 1.61 -1.78
CA LEU A 292 7.03 2.61 -1.13
C LEU A 292 6.68 2.20 0.31
N THR A 293 6.47 0.91 0.57
CA THR A 293 6.22 0.38 1.91
C THR A 293 7.43 0.57 2.81
N VAL A 294 8.64 0.22 2.34
CA VAL A 294 9.89 0.35 3.09
C VAL A 294 10.27 1.82 3.33
N ALA A 295 10.00 2.69 2.36
CA ALA A 295 10.30 4.12 2.44
C ALA A 295 9.40 4.91 3.42
N ASN A 296 8.40 4.28 4.02
CA ASN A 296 7.53 4.98 4.97
C ASN A 296 8.35 5.58 6.13
N PRO A 297 8.07 6.84 6.54
CA PRO A 297 8.77 7.49 7.66
C PRO A 297 8.72 6.65 8.94
N THR A 298 7.56 6.08 9.25
CA THR A 298 7.39 5.12 10.35
C THR A 298 6.89 3.80 9.75
N LEU A 299 7.73 2.76 9.80
CA LEU A 299 7.36 1.43 9.31
C LEU A 299 6.60 0.67 10.41
N TRP A 300 5.33 0.98 10.56
CA TRP A 300 4.41 0.25 11.42
C TRP A 300 3.88 -1.00 10.70
N VAL A 301 3.30 -1.92 11.48
CA VAL A 301 2.62 -3.12 10.92
C VAL A 301 1.60 -2.74 9.86
N THR A 302 0.85 -1.66 10.08
CA THR A 302 -0.15 -1.15 9.13
C THR A 302 0.43 -0.77 7.78
N ALA A 303 1.68 -0.29 7.72
CA ALA A 303 2.32 0.06 6.44
C ALA A 303 2.44 -1.15 5.49
N LEU A 304 2.56 -2.37 6.05
CA LEU A 304 2.60 -3.60 5.27
C LEU A 304 1.27 -3.91 4.57
N SER A 305 0.15 -3.33 5.00
CA SER A 305 -1.15 -3.49 4.31
C SER A 305 -1.12 -2.94 2.87
N MET A 306 -0.21 -2.01 2.54
CA MET A 306 0.01 -1.58 1.16
C MET A 306 0.38 -2.72 0.20
N LEU A 307 0.99 -3.81 0.71
CA LEU A 307 1.37 -4.97 -0.10
C LEU A 307 0.17 -5.65 -0.77
N VAL A 308 -1.05 -5.45 -0.26
CA VAL A 308 -2.27 -5.99 -0.91
C VAL A 308 -2.52 -5.38 -2.30
N ALA A 309 -1.90 -4.24 -2.63
CA ALA A 309 -1.89 -3.69 -3.98
C ALA A 309 -1.30 -4.65 -5.03
N ILE A 310 -0.47 -5.60 -4.61
CA ILE A 310 0.11 -6.62 -5.50
C ILE A 310 -0.97 -7.54 -6.10
N VAL A 311 -2.07 -7.78 -5.38
CA VAL A 311 -3.14 -8.69 -5.82
C VAL A 311 -3.80 -8.24 -7.13
N PRO A 312 -4.34 -7.01 -7.25
CA PRO A 312 -4.92 -6.55 -8.50
C PRO A 312 -3.86 -6.37 -9.61
N LEU A 313 -2.62 -5.99 -9.29
CA LEU A 313 -1.54 -5.90 -10.27
C LEU A 313 -1.23 -7.25 -10.90
N TRP A 314 -1.12 -8.30 -10.08
CA TRP A 314 -0.88 -9.67 -10.53
C TRP A 314 -2.06 -10.25 -11.35
N ARG A 315 -3.31 -10.01 -10.91
CA ARG A 315 -4.50 -10.45 -11.66
C ARG A 315 -4.53 -9.85 -13.07
N THR A 316 -4.27 -8.54 -13.19
CA THR A 316 -4.25 -7.86 -14.49
C THR A 316 -3.14 -8.39 -15.39
N ALA A 317 -1.95 -8.67 -14.85
CA ALA A 317 -0.85 -9.22 -15.65
C ALA A 317 -1.22 -10.60 -16.25
N ARG A 318 -1.84 -11.49 -15.47
CA ARG A 318 -2.28 -12.81 -15.94
C ARG A 318 -3.35 -12.75 -17.04
N THR A 319 -4.27 -11.80 -16.97
CA THR A 319 -5.29 -11.65 -18.04
C THR A 319 -4.67 -11.25 -19.36
N VAL A 320 -3.65 -10.38 -19.33
CA VAL A 320 -2.93 -9.95 -20.54
C VAL A 320 -2.10 -11.10 -21.12
N GLU A 321 -1.39 -11.86 -20.29
CA GLU A 321 -0.60 -13.01 -20.73
C GLU A 321 -1.49 -14.13 -21.30
N GLY A 322 -2.63 -14.42 -20.68
CA GLY A 322 -3.60 -15.39 -21.17
C GLY A 322 -4.23 -15.00 -22.52
N ALA A 323 -4.52 -13.71 -22.72
CA ALA A 323 -5.06 -13.20 -23.98
C ALA A 323 -4.00 -13.18 -25.12
N ALA A 324 -2.71 -13.09 -24.79
CA ALA A 324 -1.64 -13.15 -25.77
C ALA A 324 -1.27 -14.60 -26.19
N ALA A 325 -1.68 -15.59 -25.39
CA ALA A 325 -1.43 -17.02 -25.63
C ALA A 325 -2.62 -17.72 -26.33
N ALA A 326 -3.79 -17.08 -26.39
CA ALA A 326 -4.99 -17.54 -27.10
C ALA A 326 -5.07 -16.96 -28.51
#